data_89a889ecc71c0861edf44e96888bd33b
#
_entry.id   89a889ecc71c0861edf44e96888bd33b
#
_cell.length_a   1.000
_cell.length_b   1.000
_cell.length_c   1.000
_cell.angle_alpha   90.00
_cell.angle_beta   90.00
_cell.angle_gamma   90.00
#
_symmetry.space_group_name_H-M   'P 1'
#
loop_
_entity.id
_entity.type
_entity.pdbx_description
1 polymer ?
#
loop_
_entity_poly.entity_id
_entity_poly.type
_entity_poly.pdbx_seq_one_letter_code
_entity_poly.pdbx_strand_id
1 'polypeptide(L)'
;MKKLRIICAFALSLAIAMPLSAQIGNLKDVKKNVPGSQKITEAQKDIPSAGKSSESQTESVAPSKSGSKQIFYVSMASGSNRNDGSKGAPFKNIDKAINTAQPGAEIRIAGGVYMGTLNVGFIESDKPVKLFGSFDEGFSTQDIVAHPTLIQPDNESARSARKVILKFTKDVAGTVIDHIVFDGGERNAYHPSDGVVEGIEGGRLLPPTEKPKDKYPTVGEPLLQFVSATTGGDVTIQNCVFTNAASFALQAGHRSGKFTVKNNVFAGNKMAAIEIYGTCASTGGPNTLALCGEVEIAYNTILFSWSRTKDFLDMGYGVRIMTKCEYNIHNNIIGASILAGVDHTRFNKNEWIKVDNNIFFVNKDKDFHYSPASNTRLRIDAGDFGDLEIASVEGNRNEIPNGLKVNKAYLEGYLSARYSEQADFDRNSPSNQWRAAMGMNMQGTISSSVTMFCNKYPWRDALDLFGNVQGFGAQ
;
A
#
# COMPACT_ATOMS: atom_id res chain seq x y z
N MET A 1 44.74 -26.86 40.09
CA MET A 1 44.55 -27.36 38.72
C MET A 1 43.33 -28.27 38.67
N LYS A 2 42.15 -27.76 38.34
CA LYS A 2 40.96 -28.55 38.03
C LYS A 2 40.36 -27.91 36.78
N LYS A 3 40.39 -28.68 35.69
CA LYS A 3 39.84 -28.30 34.36
C LYS A 3 38.32 -28.41 34.40
N LEU A 4 37.65 -27.30 34.18
CA LEU A 4 36.21 -27.22 34.00
C LEU A 4 35.91 -27.48 32.51
N ARG A 5 35.22 -28.56 32.21
CA ARG A 5 34.71 -28.86 30.86
C ARG A 5 33.36 -28.16 30.70
N ILE A 6 33.27 -27.20 29.77
CA ILE A 6 32.01 -26.60 29.33
C ILE A 6 31.47 -27.53 28.25
N ILE A 7 30.31 -28.10 28.50
CA ILE A 7 29.52 -28.86 27.53
C ILE A 7 28.58 -27.87 26.86
N CYS A 8 28.82 -27.52 25.60
CA CYS A 8 27.88 -26.81 24.77
C CYS A 8 26.81 -27.79 24.28
N ALA A 9 25.60 -27.66 24.79
CA ALA A 9 24.44 -28.33 24.25
C ALA A 9 23.91 -27.53 23.06
N PHE A 10 24.09 -28.03 21.84
CA PHE A 10 23.42 -27.55 20.65
C PHE A 10 21.96 -28.04 20.67
N ALA A 11 21.04 -27.13 20.93
CA ALA A 11 19.62 -27.36 20.66
C ALA A 11 19.37 -27.09 19.19
N LEU A 12 19.17 -28.17 18.44
CA LEU A 12 18.80 -28.17 17.02
C LEU A 12 17.30 -27.88 16.93
N SER A 13 16.91 -26.62 16.76
CA SER A 13 15.53 -26.27 16.42
C SER A 13 15.32 -26.49 14.92
N LEU A 14 14.59 -27.53 14.60
CA LEU A 14 14.15 -27.88 13.25
C LEU A 14 13.04 -26.89 12.83
N ALA A 15 13.39 -25.82 12.14
CA ALA A 15 12.42 -24.95 11.50
C ALA A 15 11.94 -25.63 10.21
N ILE A 16 10.72 -26.15 10.24
CA ILE A 16 10.03 -26.66 9.06
C ILE A 16 9.64 -25.43 8.22
N ALA A 17 10.42 -25.14 7.20
CA ALA A 17 10.06 -24.22 6.16
C ALA A 17 9.01 -24.86 5.26
N MET A 18 7.75 -24.50 5.41
CA MET A 18 6.74 -24.82 4.41
C MET A 18 6.91 -23.86 3.22
N PRO A 19 7.03 -24.38 1.99
CA PRO A 19 7.02 -23.55 0.82
C PRO A 19 5.61 -23.02 0.57
N LEU A 20 5.49 -21.71 0.41
CA LEU A 20 4.29 -21.06 -0.08
C LEU A 20 4.16 -21.36 -1.59
N SER A 21 3.72 -22.57 -1.93
CA SER A 21 3.32 -22.90 -3.28
C SER A 21 1.89 -22.48 -3.46
N ALA A 22 1.69 -21.55 -4.40
CA ALA A 22 0.41 -21.16 -4.91
C ALA A 22 -0.45 -22.40 -5.23
N GLN A 23 -1.65 -22.46 -4.71
CA GLN A 23 -2.69 -23.37 -5.17
C GLN A 23 -3.14 -22.93 -6.57
N ILE A 24 -2.46 -23.45 -7.59
CA ILE A 24 -3.08 -23.57 -8.91
C ILE A 24 -3.82 -24.88 -8.89
N GLY A 25 -5.12 -24.81 -8.68
CA GLY A 25 -5.99 -25.97 -8.76
C GLY A 25 -5.98 -26.57 -10.15
N ASN A 26 -5.60 -27.81 -10.24
CA ASN A 26 -5.73 -28.64 -11.45
C ASN A 26 -7.19 -28.75 -11.87
N LEU A 27 -7.53 -28.12 -12.98
CA LEU A 27 -8.77 -28.34 -13.72
C LEU A 27 -8.63 -29.63 -14.58
N LYS A 28 -8.75 -30.78 -13.95
CA LYS A 28 -9.08 -32.05 -14.65
C LYS A 28 -9.89 -32.87 -13.65
N ASP A 29 -11.21 -32.86 -13.82
CA ASP A 29 -12.20 -33.85 -13.45
C ASP A 29 -13.53 -33.19 -13.07
N VAL A 30 -14.21 -32.63 -14.05
CA VAL A 30 -15.68 -32.52 -14.03
C VAL A 30 -16.19 -32.82 -15.43
N LYS A 31 -16.29 -34.12 -15.73
CA LYS A 31 -17.20 -34.63 -16.75
C LYS A 31 -18.09 -35.63 -16.05
N LYS A 32 -19.35 -35.21 -15.78
CA LYS A 32 -20.54 -36.08 -15.89
C LYS A 32 -21.79 -35.29 -15.46
N ASN A 33 -22.74 -35.40 -16.34
CA ASN A 33 -24.18 -35.13 -16.19
C ASN A 33 -24.68 -33.72 -16.54
N VAL A 34 -24.94 -33.53 -17.83
CA VAL A 34 -26.09 -32.77 -18.32
C VAL A 34 -26.69 -33.54 -19.50
N PRO A 35 -27.98 -33.91 -19.50
CA PRO A 35 -28.65 -34.49 -20.66
C PRO A 35 -29.23 -33.42 -21.56
N GLY A 36 -29.17 -33.61 -22.87
CA GLY A 36 -29.91 -32.82 -23.85
C GLY A 36 -29.08 -32.26 -24.98
N SER A 37 -28.60 -33.17 -25.90
CA SER A 37 -28.04 -32.82 -27.18
C SER A 37 -29.11 -32.73 -28.23
N GLN A 38 -29.20 -31.62 -28.96
CA GLN A 38 -29.77 -31.61 -30.31
C GLN A 38 -28.69 -31.22 -31.29
N LYS A 39 -28.51 -32.12 -32.28
CA LYS A 39 -27.65 -32.03 -33.44
C LYS A 39 -28.15 -30.91 -34.35
N ILE A 40 -27.26 -30.08 -34.89
CA ILE A 40 -27.48 -29.39 -36.17
C ILE A 40 -26.28 -29.70 -37.06
N THR A 41 -26.64 -30.15 -38.23
CA THR A 41 -25.86 -30.75 -39.32
C THR A 41 -25.09 -29.67 -40.10
N GLU A 42 -23.95 -30.09 -40.63
CA GLU A 42 -23.14 -29.39 -41.62
C GLU A 42 -23.90 -29.06 -42.90
N ALA A 43 -23.63 -27.91 -43.51
CA ALA A 43 -23.76 -27.69 -44.93
C ALA A 43 -22.58 -26.84 -45.43
N GLN A 44 -21.68 -27.53 -46.11
CA GLN A 44 -20.69 -26.97 -47.03
C GLN A 44 -21.38 -26.55 -48.31
N LYS A 45 -21.04 -25.37 -48.88
CA LYS A 45 -20.78 -25.21 -50.31
C LYS A 45 -20.50 -23.76 -50.74
N ASP A 46 -19.41 -23.66 -51.45
CA ASP A 46 -19.13 -22.99 -52.71
C ASP A 46 -18.67 -21.51 -52.70
N ILE A 47 -17.41 -21.42 -53.06
CA ILE A 47 -16.72 -20.22 -53.58
C ILE A 47 -17.02 -20.08 -55.05
N PRO A 48 -17.16 -18.90 -55.62
CA PRO A 48 -16.47 -18.57 -56.84
C PRO A 48 -15.61 -17.29 -56.76
N SER A 49 -14.41 -17.42 -57.31
CA SER A 49 -13.47 -16.37 -57.62
C SER A 49 -13.87 -15.56 -58.82
N ALA A 50 -13.63 -14.28 -58.85
CA ALA A 50 -12.98 -13.49 -59.91
C ALA A 50 -13.18 -11.99 -59.78
N GLY A 51 -12.16 -11.27 -59.48
CA GLY A 51 -11.43 -10.28 -60.20
C GLY A 51 -12.16 -8.98 -60.61
N LYS A 52 -11.70 -7.86 -60.04
CA LYS A 52 -11.18 -6.71 -60.79
C LYS A 52 -10.72 -5.59 -59.83
N SER A 53 -9.53 -5.13 -60.14
CA SER A 53 -8.86 -3.94 -59.64
C SER A 53 -9.71 -2.68 -59.75
N SER A 54 -9.72 -1.87 -58.66
CA SER A 54 -9.97 -0.43 -58.77
C SER A 54 -9.14 0.30 -57.72
N GLU A 55 -8.56 1.36 -58.18
CA GLU A 55 -7.54 2.23 -57.57
C GLU A 55 -7.86 2.69 -56.17
N SER A 56 -6.83 2.63 -55.30
CA SER A 56 -6.83 3.20 -53.99
C SER A 56 -6.73 4.73 -54.08
N GLN A 57 -7.76 5.42 -53.69
CA GLN A 57 -7.66 6.79 -53.27
C GLN A 57 -7.10 6.80 -51.85
N THR A 58 -5.87 7.27 -51.74
CA THR A 58 -5.26 7.68 -50.47
C THR A 58 -6.02 8.88 -49.92
N GLU A 59 -6.97 8.64 -49.04
CA GLU A 59 -7.46 9.68 -48.14
C GLU A 59 -6.32 10.05 -47.19
N SER A 60 -5.81 11.25 -47.35
CA SER A 60 -4.92 11.89 -46.40
C SER A 60 -5.66 12.02 -45.08
N VAL A 61 -5.27 11.20 -44.10
CA VAL A 61 -5.67 11.37 -42.71
C VAL A 61 -5.14 12.73 -42.25
N ALA A 62 -6.04 13.68 -42.12
CA ALA A 62 -5.73 14.97 -41.51
C ALA A 62 -5.14 14.72 -40.12
N PRO A 63 -4.11 15.50 -39.66
CA PRO A 63 -3.55 15.35 -38.36
C PRO A 63 -4.65 15.58 -37.34
N SER A 64 -4.87 14.60 -36.48
CA SER A 64 -5.80 14.69 -35.36
C SER A 64 -5.48 15.97 -34.55
N LYS A 65 -6.47 16.83 -34.43
CA LYS A 65 -6.41 18.02 -33.57
C LYS A 65 -5.84 17.59 -32.22
N SER A 66 -4.80 18.25 -31.76
CA SER A 66 -4.28 18.17 -30.40
C SER A 66 -5.46 18.15 -29.43
N GLY A 67 -5.75 17.00 -28.85
CA GLY A 67 -6.90 16.80 -28.01
C GLY A 67 -6.80 17.74 -26.80
N SER A 68 -7.77 18.60 -26.63
CA SER A 68 -7.90 19.40 -25.43
C SER A 68 -7.89 18.45 -24.22
N LYS A 69 -7.04 18.74 -23.22
CA LYS A 69 -6.95 17.97 -21.97
C LYS A 69 -8.34 17.83 -21.36
N GLN A 70 -8.85 16.59 -21.25
CA GLN A 70 -10.16 16.35 -20.67
C GLN A 70 -10.07 16.54 -19.16
N ILE A 71 -10.91 17.40 -18.60
CA ILE A 71 -10.98 17.67 -17.16
C ILE A 71 -12.41 17.42 -16.67
N PHE A 72 -12.57 16.59 -15.65
CA PHE A 72 -13.81 16.41 -14.93
C PHE A 72 -13.72 16.93 -13.50
N TYR A 73 -14.85 17.29 -12.96
CA TYR A 73 -15.01 17.81 -11.62
C TYR A 73 -15.96 16.93 -10.83
N VAL A 74 -15.63 16.70 -9.55
CA VAL A 74 -16.40 15.85 -8.64
C VAL A 74 -16.60 16.59 -7.34
N SER A 75 -17.85 16.71 -6.91
CA SER A 75 -18.21 17.23 -5.59
C SER A 75 -19.29 16.37 -4.96
N MET A 76 -19.05 15.89 -3.74
CA MET A 76 -20.07 15.16 -2.98
C MET A 76 -21.22 16.09 -2.56
N ALA A 77 -20.94 17.35 -2.29
CA ALA A 77 -21.91 18.32 -1.78
C ALA A 77 -22.81 18.88 -2.89
N SER A 78 -22.22 19.36 -3.99
CA SER A 78 -22.94 20.04 -5.07
C SER A 78 -23.14 19.22 -6.34
N GLY A 79 -22.50 18.04 -6.44
CA GLY A 79 -22.50 17.23 -7.63
C GLY A 79 -23.72 16.33 -7.81
N SER A 80 -23.93 15.88 -9.06
CA SER A 80 -24.91 14.85 -9.44
C SER A 80 -24.33 13.94 -10.51
N ASN A 81 -24.56 12.63 -10.41
CA ASN A 81 -24.14 11.70 -11.47
C ASN A 81 -24.93 11.82 -12.78
N ARG A 82 -25.96 12.69 -12.82
CA ARG A 82 -26.69 13.07 -14.03
C ARG A 82 -26.06 14.25 -14.77
N ASN A 83 -25.14 14.96 -14.10
CA ASN A 83 -24.39 16.08 -14.68
C ASN A 83 -23.37 15.58 -15.73
N ASP A 84 -22.78 16.52 -16.44
CA ASP A 84 -21.75 16.26 -17.46
C ASP A 84 -20.32 16.23 -16.93
N GLY A 85 -20.11 16.57 -15.65
CA GLY A 85 -18.80 16.61 -15.01
C GLY A 85 -18.00 17.88 -15.29
N SER A 86 -18.60 18.90 -15.88
CA SER A 86 -17.99 20.22 -16.01
C SER A 86 -17.86 20.92 -14.65
N LYS A 87 -17.07 22.01 -14.58
CA LYS A 87 -16.87 22.76 -13.34
C LYS A 87 -18.19 23.32 -12.77
N GLY A 88 -19.11 23.74 -13.63
CA GLY A 88 -20.43 24.24 -13.23
C GLY A 88 -21.48 23.17 -12.95
N ALA A 89 -21.21 21.91 -13.38
CA ALA A 89 -22.10 20.77 -13.22
C ALA A 89 -21.30 19.49 -12.87
N PRO A 90 -20.67 19.45 -11.68
CA PRO A 90 -19.77 18.35 -11.31
C PRO A 90 -20.51 17.01 -11.12
N PHE A 91 -19.80 15.92 -11.31
CA PHE A 91 -20.28 14.62 -10.88
C PHE A 91 -20.33 14.52 -9.34
N LYS A 92 -21.15 13.61 -8.83
CA LYS A 92 -21.21 13.37 -7.39
C LYS A 92 -20.14 12.39 -6.93
N ASN A 93 -19.85 11.35 -7.72
CA ASN A 93 -18.98 10.25 -7.33
C ASN A 93 -17.73 10.15 -8.22
N ILE A 94 -16.61 9.77 -7.62
CA ILE A 94 -15.32 9.61 -8.29
C ILE A 94 -15.39 8.51 -9.36
N ASP A 95 -16.01 7.39 -9.05
CA ASP A 95 -16.19 6.27 -9.98
C ASP A 95 -17.00 6.66 -11.24
N LYS A 96 -17.98 7.54 -11.11
CA LYS A 96 -18.69 8.09 -12.27
C LYS A 96 -17.75 8.89 -13.16
N ALA A 97 -16.89 9.71 -12.59
CA ALA A 97 -15.91 10.48 -13.34
C ALA A 97 -14.89 9.55 -14.04
N ILE A 98 -14.33 8.57 -13.33
CA ILE A 98 -13.39 7.58 -13.90
C ILE A 98 -14.04 6.81 -15.05
N ASN A 99 -15.26 6.33 -14.88
CA ASN A 99 -15.97 5.58 -15.91
C ASN A 99 -16.24 6.41 -17.16
N THR A 100 -16.45 7.71 -17.01
CA THR A 100 -16.71 8.64 -18.12
C THR A 100 -15.42 9.12 -18.80
N ALA A 101 -14.31 9.14 -18.08
CA ALA A 101 -13.04 9.69 -18.52
C ALA A 101 -12.40 8.87 -19.65
N GLN A 102 -11.70 9.57 -20.55
CA GLN A 102 -10.74 8.95 -21.46
C GLN A 102 -9.41 8.70 -20.75
N PRO A 103 -8.57 7.77 -21.23
CA PRO A 103 -7.24 7.56 -20.68
C PRO A 103 -6.44 8.87 -20.58
N GLY A 104 -5.84 9.12 -19.41
CA GLY A 104 -5.06 10.33 -19.13
C GLY A 104 -5.87 11.58 -18.75
N ALA A 105 -7.20 11.48 -18.66
CA ALA A 105 -8.04 12.58 -18.21
C ALA A 105 -7.69 13.00 -16.78
N GLU A 106 -7.88 14.28 -16.50
CA GLU A 106 -7.76 14.87 -15.18
C GLU A 106 -9.12 14.88 -14.47
N ILE A 107 -9.14 14.49 -13.20
CA ILE A 107 -10.32 14.51 -12.35
C ILE A 107 -10.00 15.33 -11.11
N ARG A 108 -10.66 16.47 -10.94
CA ARG A 108 -10.55 17.35 -9.78
C ARG A 108 -11.67 17.04 -8.81
N ILE A 109 -11.31 16.79 -7.56
CA ILE A 109 -12.24 16.29 -6.55
C ILE A 109 -12.27 17.27 -5.39
N ALA A 110 -13.44 17.82 -5.12
CA ALA A 110 -13.66 18.70 -3.97
C ALA A 110 -13.56 17.92 -2.66
N GLY A 111 -13.31 18.62 -1.56
CA GLY A 111 -13.35 18.05 -0.22
C GLY A 111 -14.66 17.34 0.07
N GLY A 112 -14.59 16.25 0.82
CA GLY A 112 -15.78 15.46 1.14
C GLY A 112 -15.45 14.00 1.41
N VAL A 113 -16.47 13.22 1.78
CA VAL A 113 -16.35 11.79 2.07
C VAL A 113 -16.92 10.98 0.90
N TYR A 114 -16.08 10.18 0.26
CA TYR A 114 -16.43 9.39 -0.91
C TYR A 114 -16.35 7.90 -0.60
N MET A 115 -17.46 7.19 -0.75
CA MET A 115 -17.57 5.76 -0.42
C MET A 115 -17.73 4.85 -1.64
N GLY A 116 -17.71 5.40 -2.84
CA GLY A 116 -17.97 4.67 -4.10
C GLY A 116 -19.46 4.35 -4.32
N THR A 117 -19.79 3.81 -5.49
CA THR A 117 -21.20 3.53 -5.89
C THR A 117 -21.86 2.43 -5.09
N LEU A 118 -21.09 1.51 -4.57
CA LEU A 118 -21.61 0.37 -3.83
C LEU A 118 -21.58 0.59 -2.31
N ASN A 119 -21.31 1.79 -1.86
CA ASN A 119 -21.12 2.15 -0.44
C ASN A 119 -20.09 1.27 0.28
N VAL A 120 -19.13 0.73 -0.45
CA VAL A 120 -18.09 -0.14 0.09
C VAL A 120 -16.69 0.47 -0.03
N GLY A 121 -16.61 1.71 -0.51
CA GLY A 121 -15.34 2.37 -0.76
C GLY A 121 -14.52 1.68 -1.85
N PHE A 122 -15.19 1.12 -2.85
CA PHE A 122 -14.55 0.42 -3.94
C PHE A 122 -14.65 1.18 -5.24
N ILE A 123 -13.53 1.59 -5.76
CA ILE A 123 -13.38 2.28 -7.03
C ILE A 123 -12.36 1.51 -7.87
N GLU A 124 -12.71 1.18 -9.11
CA GLU A 124 -11.84 0.47 -10.03
C GLU A 124 -11.62 1.27 -11.30
N SER A 125 -10.37 1.30 -11.79
CA SER A 125 -10.00 1.86 -13.07
C SER A 125 -9.24 0.84 -13.92
N ASP A 126 -9.62 0.69 -15.16
CA ASP A 126 -8.89 -0.11 -16.15
C ASP A 126 -8.01 0.75 -17.09
N LYS A 127 -7.91 2.04 -16.80
CA LYS A 127 -7.18 3.03 -17.60
C LYS A 127 -6.46 4.02 -16.70
N PRO A 128 -5.40 4.70 -17.19
CA PRO A 128 -4.75 5.77 -16.46
C PRO A 128 -5.66 6.98 -16.33
N VAL A 129 -5.69 7.57 -15.14
CA VAL A 129 -6.36 8.84 -14.84
C VAL A 129 -5.49 9.65 -13.89
N LYS A 130 -5.69 10.96 -13.87
CA LYS A 130 -5.04 11.86 -12.94
C LYS A 130 -6.07 12.35 -11.92
N LEU A 131 -5.96 11.87 -10.69
CA LEU A 131 -6.86 12.23 -9.58
C LEU A 131 -6.19 13.30 -8.72
N PHE A 132 -6.80 14.46 -8.67
CA PHE A 132 -6.38 15.57 -7.81
C PHE A 132 -7.49 15.85 -6.80
N GLY A 133 -7.26 15.51 -5.54
CA GLY A 133 -8.21 15.71 -4.45
C GLY A 133 -8.05 17.05 -3.76
N SER A 134 -8.86 17.24 -2.73
CA SER A 134 -8.76 18.31 -1.76
C SER A 134 -8.91 19.73 -2.33
N PHE A 135 -9.78 19.88 -3.33
CA PHE A 135 -10.20 21.19 -3.80
C PHE A 135 -11.29 21.78 -2.91
N ASP A 136 -11.34 23.11 -2.84
CA ASP A 136 -12.54 23.81 -2.38
C ASP A 136 -13.73 23.54 -3.33
N GLU A 137 -14.97 23.83 -2.91
CA GLU A 137 -16.16 23.61 -3.75
C GLU A 137 -16.16 24.42 -5.06
N GLY A 138 -15.38 25.47 -5.13
CA GLY A 138 -15.18 26.27 -6.34
C GLY A 138 -14.08 25.75 -7.25
N PHE A 139 -13.36 24.68 -6.87
CA PHE A 139 -12.20 24.12 -7.59
C PHE A 139 -11.13 25.19 -7.91
N SER A 140 -10.89 26.08 -7.00
CA SER A 140 -9.97 27.22 -7.15
C SER A 140 -8.69 27.03 -6.36
N THR A 141 -8.77 26.41 -5.20
CA THR A 141 -7.66 26.12 -4.29
C THR A 141 -7.62 24.63 -3.96
N GLN A 142 -6.43 24.09 -3.80
CA GLN A 142 -6.18 22.72 -3.40
C GLN A 142 -5.43 22.72 -2.07
N ASP A 143 -6.01 22.13 -1.04
CA ASP A 143 -5.43 22.08 0.31
C ASP A 143 -5.99 20.85 1.05
N ILE A 144 -5.10 19.87 1.32
CA ILE A 144 -5.51 18.61 1.95
C ILE A 144 -5.96 18.78 3.41
N VAL A 145 -5.51 19.82 4.08
CA VAL A 145 -5.89 20.11 5.46
C VAL A 145 -7.24 20.84 5.52
N ALA A 146 -7.42 21.85 4.67
CA ALA A 146 -8.64 22.66 4.65
C ALA A 146 -9.83 21.93 4.00
N HIS A 147 -9.58 21.17 2.94
CA HIS A 147 -10.61 20.55 2.09
C HIS A 147 -10.33 19.05 1.85
N PRO A 148 -10.16 18.20 2.86
CA PRO A 148 -9.75 16.83 2.66
C PRO A 148 -10.72 16.03 1.77
N THR A 149 -10.23 15.46 0.69
CA THR A 149 -10.92 14.44 -0.08
C THR A 149 -10.66 13.08 0.58
N LEU A 150 -11.64 12.58 1.34
CA LEU A 150 -11.54 11.33 2.08
C LEU A 150 -12.22 10.19 1.31
N ILE A 151 -11.45 9.18 0.95
CA ILE A 151 -11.97 7.94 0.37
C ILE A 151 -11.90 6.86 1.45
N GLN A 152 -13.05 6.35 1.86
CA GLN A 152 -13.15 5.30 2.87
C GLN A 152 -14.29 4.32 2.57
N PRO A 153 -14.26 3.08 3.12
CA PRO A 153 -15.38 2.16 3.01
C PRO A 153 -16.55 2.64 3.88
N ASP A 154 -17.74 2.18 3.51
CA ASP A 154 -18.91 2.29 4.34
C ASP A 154 -18.71 1.51 5.65
N ASN A 155 -18.81 2.21 6.78
CA ASN A 155 -18.62 1.65 8.10
C ASN A 155 -19.89 1.00 8.66
N GLU A 156 -21.06 1.28 8.09
CA GLU A 156 -22.36 0.83 8.63
C GLU A 156 -22.78 -0.53 8.08
N SER A 157 -22.36 -0.87 6.86
CA SER A 157 -22.78 -2.11 6.23
C SER A 157 -21.93 -3.31 6.64
N ALA A 158 -22.46 -4.14 7.54
CA ALA A 158 -21.87 -5.45 7.86
C ALA A 158 -21.92 -6.45 6.68
N ARG A 159 -22.68 -6.14 5.63
CA ARG A 159 -22.92 -7.05 4.49
C ARG A 159 -21.93 -6.90 3.36
N SER A 160 -21.22 -5.78 3.31
CA SER A 160 -20.30 -5.54 2.21
C SER A 160 -18.95 -6.15 2.49
N ALA A 161 -18.55 -7.04 1.60
CA ALA A 161 -17.16 -7.46 1.52
C ALA A 161 -16.27 -6.24 1.35
N ARG A 162 -15.15 -6.20 2.10
CA ARG A 162 -14.19 -5.13 1.92
C ARG A 162 -13.36 -5.43 0.72
N LYS A 163 -13.37 -4.49 -0.15
CA LYS A 163 -12.53 -4.49 -1.34
C LYS A 163 -11.48 -3.41 -1.21
N VAL A 164 -10.52 -3.43 -2.11
CA VAL A 164 -9.58 -2.35 -2.33
C VAL A 164 -10.34 -1.04 -2.50
N ILE A 165 -9.92 0.02 -1.84
CA ILE A 165 -10.61 1.31 -1.94
C ILE A 165 -10.47 1.89 -3.35
N LEU A 166 -9.23 1.89 -3.90
CA LEU A 166 -8.96 2.28 -5.27
C LEU A 166 -8.04 1.25 -5.93
N LYS A 167 -8.45 0.71 -7.08
CA LYS A 167 -7.76 -0.36 -7.78
C LYS A 167 -7.56 -0.04 -9.25
N PHE A 168 -6.33 -0.18 -9.71
CA PHE A 168 -5.98 -0.11 -11.13
C PHE A 168 -5.71 -1.52 -11.67
N THR A 169 -6.37 -1.88 -12.78
CA THR A 169 -6.43 -3.27 -13.27
C THR A 169 -5.73 -3.52 -14.59
N LYS A 170 -5.52 -2.49 -15.42
CA LYS A 170 -4.93 -2.65 -16.74
C LYS A 170 -3.84 -1.64 -17.04
N ASP A 171 -4.17 -0.57 -17.76
CA ASP A 171 -3.21 0.46 -18.14
C ASP A 171 -3.08 1.52 -17.05
N VAL A 172 -1.84 1.89 -16.74
CA VAL A 172 -1.54 2.83 -15.66
C VAL A 172 -0.57 3.94 -16.07
N ALA A 173 -0.06 3.91 -17.30
CA ALA A 173 0.94 4.86 -17.76
C ALA A 173 0.43 6.31 -17.70
N GLY A 174 1.08 7.14 -16.90
CA GLY A 174 0.70 8.54 -16.67
C GLY A 174 -0.35 8.75 -15.58
N THR A 175 -0.66 7.73 -14.77
CA THR A 175 -1.51 7.88 -13.59
C THR A 175 -0.86 8.79 -12.56
N VAL A 176 -1.66 9.72 -12.02
CA VAL A 176 -1.30 10.60 -10.91
C VAL A 176 -2.37 10.52 -9.84
N ILE A 177 -1.96 10.39 -8.58
CA ILE A 177 -2.84 10.44 -7.41
C ILE A 177 -2.25 11.48 -6.47
N ASP A 178 -3.01 12.52 -6.18
CA ASP A 178 -2.51 13.70 -5.50
C ASP A 178 -3.55 14.29 -4.53
N HIS A 179 -3.12 14.66 -3.31
CA HIS A 179 -3.94 15.27 -2.26
C HIS A 179 -5.21 14.47 -1.91
N ILE A 180 -5.10 13.17 -1.68
CA ILE A 180 -6.21 12.30 -1.30
C ILE A 180 -5.90 11.62 0.04
N VAL A 181 -6.90 11.56 0.91
CA VAL A 181 -6.88 10.78 2.14
C VAL A 181 -7.54 9.43 1.90
N PHE A 182 -6.79 8.37 2.04
CA PHE A 182 -7.28 6.98 2.03
C PHE A 182 -7.33 6.47 3.47
N ASP A 183 -8.52 6.17 3.96
CA ASP A 183 -8.70 5.64 5.32
C ASP A 183 -9.46 4.31 5.30
N GLY A 184 -8.89 3.28 5.90
CA GLY A 184 -9.56 1.99 6.07
C GLY A 184 -10.80 2.04 6.96
N GLY A 185 -10.98 3.12 7.68
CA GLY A 185 -12.15 3.37 8.52
C GLY A 185 -12.26 2.40 9.69
N GLU A 186 -13.47 2.23 10.20
CA GLU A 186 -13.76 1.43 11.39
C GLU A 186 -13.63 -0.09 11.17
N ARG A 187 -13.34 -0.56 10.00
CA ARG A 187 -13.46 -1.97 9.66
C ARG A 187 -12.13 -2.68 9.28
N ASN A 188 -10.98 -2.22 9.74
CA ASN A 188 -9.67 -2.79 9.37
C ASN A 188 -9.07 -3.79 10.37
N ALA A 189 -9.75 -4.12 11.47
CA ALA A 189 -9.13 -4.81 12.60
C ALA A 189 -9.11 -6.34 12.50
N TYR A 190 -9.73 -6.95 11.51
CA TYR A 190 -9.90 -8.40 11.47
C TYR A 190 -9.02 -9.12 10.47
N HIS A 191 -8.52 -10.27 10.89
CA HIS A 191 -8.12 -11.32 9.97
C HIS A 191 -9.33 -12.22 9.66
N PRO A 192 -9.56 -12.65 8.41
CA PRO A 192 -10.74 -13.41 8.03
C PRO A 192 -10.90 -14.73 8.77
N SER A 193 -9.79 -15.43 9.04
CA SER A 193 -9.82 -16.72 9.72
C SER A 193 -9.85 -16.60 11.23
N ASP A 194 -9.30 -15.53 11.79
CA ASP A 194 -9.12 -15.41 13.24
C ASP A 194 -10.25 -14.64 13.92
N GLY A 195 -11.06 -13.93 13.14
CA GLY A 195 -12.10 -13.04 13.67
C GLY A 195 -11.51 -11.91 14.51
N VAL A 196 -12.13 -11.59 15.64
CA VAL A 196 -11.54 -10.68 16.64
C VAL A 196 -10.48 -11.45 17.39
N VAL A 197 -9.25 -10.97 17.30
CA VAL A 197 -8.12 -11.59 18.00
C VAL A 197 -8.24 -11.29 19.49
N GLU A 198 -8.12 -12.32 20.32
CA GLU A 198 -8.09 -12.17 21.76
C GLU A 198 -6.91 -11.29 22.19
N GLY A 199 -7.17 -10.39 23.15
CA GLY A 199 -6.16 -9.45 23.64
C GLY A 199 -5.91 -8.23 22.76
N ILE A 200 -6.78 -7.94 21.79
CA ILE A 200 -6.77 -6.66 21.07
C ILE A 200 -7.52 -5.61 21.87
N GLU A 201 -6.86 -4.48 22.10
CA GLU A 201 -7.45 -3.30 22.74
C GLU A 201 -7.91 -2.30 21.67
N GLY A 202 -9.13 -1.77 21.84
CA GLY A 202 -9.67 -0.73 20.98
C GLY A 202 -9.89 -1.13 19.53
N GLY A 203 -10.21 -0.17 18.70
CA GLY A 203 -10.14 -0.26 17.24
C GLY A 203 -10.96 -1.35 16.58
N ARG A 204 -12.15 -1.59 17.07
CA ARG A 204 -13.05 -2.50 16.39
C ARG A 204 -13.69 -1.89 15.21
N LEU A 205 -13.66 -2.64 14.18
CA LEU A 205 -14.27 -2.25 12.94
C LEU A 205 -15.54 -2.98 12.64
N LEU A 206 -15.81 -4.08 13.34
CA LEU A 206 -17.08 -4.78 13.36
C LEU A 206 -17.46 -5.03 14.81
N PRO A 207 -18.76 -5.12 15.14
CA PRO A 207 -19.22 -5.53 16.44
C PRO A 207 -18.56 -6.84 16.88
N PRO A 208 -18.28 -7.05 18.17
CA PRO A 208 -17.60 -8.24 18.67
C PRO A 208 -18.31 -9.55 18.35
N THR A 209 -19.62 -9.48 18.16
CA THR A 209 -20.48 -10.63 17.89
C THR A 209 -20.52 -11.03 16.43
N GLU A 210 -20.05 -10.18 15.53
CA GLU A 210 -20.02 -10.48 14.11
C GLU A 210 -18.63 -10.99 13.73
N LYS A 211 -18.41 -12.28 13.91
CA LYS A 211 -17.35 -12.95 13.17
C LYS A 211 -17.67 -12.80 11.70
N PRO A 212 -16.68 -12.47 10.86
CA PRO A 212 -16.90 -12.50 9.42
C PRO A 212 -17.44 -13.88 9.06
N LYS A 213 -18.70 -13.96 8.73
CA LYS A 213 -19.28 -15.21 8.23
C LYS A 213 -18.67 -15.45 6.86
N ASP A 214 -17.97 -16.56 6.74
CA ASP A 214 -17.52 -17.16 5.51
C ASP A 214 -16.99 -16.20 4.42
N LYS A 215 -15.69 -16.26 4.17
CA LYS A 215 -15.05 -15.73 2.97
C LYS A 215 -15.24 -14.22 2.77
N TYR A 216 -14.87 -13.43 3.75
CA TYR A 216 -14.52 -12.05 3.45
C TYR A 216 -13.12 -12.02 2.88
N PRO A 217 -12.95 -12.00 1.57
CA PRO A 217 -11.63 -11.90 0.93
C PRO A 217 -10.97 -10.54 1.19
N THR A 218 -11.46 -9.77 2.08
CA THR A 218 -11.34 -8.33 2.12
C THR A 218 -10.54 -7.78 3.27
N VAL A 219 -10.22 -8.57 4.27
CA VAL A 219 -9.30 -8.15 5.32
C VAL A 219 -7.84 -8.17 4.85
N GLY A 220 -7.57 -8.74 3.71
CA GLY A 220 -6.26 -8.73 3.07
C GLY A 220 -6.14 -7.76 1.90
N GLU A 221 -7.12 -6.90 1.65
CA GLU A 221 -7.10 -6.01 0.48
C GLU A 221 -6.44 -4.66 0.81
N PRO A 222 -5.63 -4.10 -0.09
CA PRO A 222 -4.97 -2.81 0.09
C PRO A 222 -5.93 -1.62 0.07
N LEU A 223 -5.47 -0.44 0.53
CA LEU A 223 -6.21 0.81 0.31
C LEU A 223 -6.10 1.26 -1.14
N LEU A 224 -4.89 1.24 -1.68
CA LEU A 224 -4.59 1.54 -3.09
C LEU A 224 -3.83 0.37 -3.70
N GLN A 225 -4.30 -0.13 -4.83
CA GLN A 225 -3.68 -1.26 -5.51
C GLN A 225 -3.49 -1.01 -7.00
N PHE A 226 -2.28 -1.30 -7.47
CA PHE A 226 -1.97 -1.53 -8.87
C PHE A 226 -1.71 -3.02 -9.04
N VAL A 227 -2.60 -3.73 -9.75
CA VAL A 227 -2.46 -5.19 -9.86
C VAL A 227 -1.24 -5.57 -10.70
N SER A 228 -0.68 -6.75 -10.46
CA SER A 228 0.52 -7.22 -11.18
C SER A 228 0.32 -7.39 -12.69
N ALA A 229 -0.92 -7.40 -13.15
CA ALA A 229 -1.27 -7.49 -14.56
C ALA A 229 -1.30 -6.13 -15.28
N THR A 230 -1.06 -5.01 -14.60
CA THR A 230 -1.00 -3.68 -15.23
C THR A 230 0.13 -3.61 -16.26
N THR A 231 -0.04 -2.78 -17.28
CA THR A 231 0.94 -2.64 -18.37
C THR A 231 2.26 -1.99 -17.91
N GLY A 232 2.26 -1.29 -16.78
CA GLY A 232 3.38 -0.48 -16.33
C GLY A 232 3.38 0.91 -16.95
N GLY A 233 4.50 1.64 -16.78
CA GLY A 233 4.65 3.04 -17.16
C GLY A 233 4.79 3.94 -15.94
N ASP A 234 4.90 5.24 -16.17
CA ASP A 234 5.10 6.20 -15.10
C ASP A 234 3.84 6.36 -14.24
N VAL A 235 4.00 6.25 -12.93
CA VAL A 235 2.95 6.46 -11.93
C VAL A 235 3.46 7.39 -10.84
N THR A 236 2.65 8.34 -10.42
CA THR A 236 2.99 9.25 -9.32
C THR A 236 1.90 9.23 -8.25
N ILE A 237 2.30 9.01 -7.00
CA ILE A 237 1.43 9.09 -5.81
C ILE A 237 2.09 10.06 -4.87
N GLN A 238 1.43 11.20 -4.64
CA GLN A 238 2.04 12.27 -3.86
C GLN A 238 1.02 13.03 -2.99
N ASN A 239 1.53 13.67 -1.93
CA ASN A 239 0.75 14.54 -1.03
C ASN A 239 -0.50 13.85 -0.48
N CYS A 240 -0.46 12.52 -0.31
CA CYS A 240 -1.60 11.72 0.12
C CYS A 240 -1.41 11.24 1.56
N VAL A 241 -2.52 10.88 2.19
CA VAL A 241 -2.55 10.25 3.51
C VAL A 241 -3.14 8.86 3.38
N PHE A 242 -2.49 7.88 4.01
CA PHE A 242 -2.94 6.48 4.07
C PHE A 242 -3.02 6.02 5.51
N THR A 243 -4.21 5.75 6.00
CA THR A 243 -4.43 5.32 7.37
C THR A 243 -5.28 4.07 7.46
N ASN A 244 -4.98 3.26 8.48
CA ASN A 244 -5.85 2.16 8.89
C ASN A 244 -6.10 1.09 7.82
N ALA A 245 -5.12 0.82 6.97
CA ALA A 245 -5.19 -0.30 6.05
C ALA A 245 -5.35 -1.63 6.82
N ALA A 246 -6.29 -2.46 6.40
CA ALA A 246 -6.42 -3.82 6.93
C ALA A 246 -5.33 -4.77 6.40
N SER A 247 -4.64 -4.34 5.37
CA SER A 247 -3.54 -5.02 4.69
C SER A 247 -2.49 -3.97 4.32
N PHE A 248 -2.03 -3.94 3.08
CA PHE A 248 -1.14 -2.90 2.60
C PHE A 248 -1.86 -1.56 2.45
N ALA A 249 -1.20 -0.46 2.77
CA ALA A 249 -1.76 0.84 2.41
C ALA A 249 -1.63 1.07 0.90
N LEU A 250 -0.44 0.89 0.37
CA LEU A 250 -0.16 0.89 -1.06
C LEU A 250 0.46 -0.46 -1.46
N GLN A 251 -0.15 -1.13 -2.42
CA GLN A 251 0.40 -2.33 -3.04
C GLN A 251 0.51 -2.14 -4.55
N ALA A 252 1.71 -2.14 -5.09
CA ALA A 252 1.93 -1.84 -6.49
C ALA A 252 2.66 -2.97 -7.25
N GLY A 253 2.00 -3.50 -8.26
CA GLY A 253 2.62 -4.32 -9.28
C GLY A 253 3.28 -3.42 -10.32
N HIS A 254 4.61 -3.25 -10.26
CA HIS A 254 5.35 -2.40 -11.18
C HIS A 254 6.11 -3.21 -12.22
N ARG A 255 6.08 -2.78 -13.49
CA ARG A 255 6.63 -3.52 -14.61
C ARG A 255 7.58 -2.73 -15.51
N SER A 256 7.40 -1.42 -15.60
CA SER A 256 8.21 -0.54 -16.46
C SER A 256 7.99 0.92 -16.10
N GLY A 257 8.88 1.80 -16.51
CA GLY A 257 8.82 3.22 -16.23
C GLY A 257 9.22 3.54 -14.79
N LYS A 258 8.80 4.70 -14.30
CA LYS A 258 9.11 5.18 -12.96
C LYS A 258 7.87 5.21 -12.07
N PHE A 259 7.92 4.49 -10.94
CA PHE A 259 6.89 4.50 -9.92
C PHE A 259 7.34 5.42 -8.77
N THR A 260 6.70 6.55 -8.62
CA THR A 260 7.06 7.57 -7.63
C THR A 260 6.03 7.61 -6.49
N VAL A 261 6.52 7.41 -5.27
CA VAL A 261 5.76 7.56 -4.01
C VAL A 261 6.43 8.67 -3.21
N LYS A 262 5.88 9.87 -3.25
CA LYS A 262 6.56 11.05 -2.71
C LYS A 262 5.65 11.90 -1.85
N ASN A 263 6.19 12.39 -0.75
CA ASN A 263 5.50 13.37 0.09
C ASN A 263 4.15 12.86 0.62
N ASN A 264 4.09 11.60 1.07
CA ASN A 264 2.88 11.02 1.63
C ASN A 264 3.05 10.71 3.11
N VAL A 265 1.94 10.61 3.81
CA VAL A 265 1.85 10.13 5.19
C VAL A 265 1.19 8.76 5.21
N PHE A 266 1.86 7.80 5.83
CA PHE A 266 1.34 6.45 6.10
C PHE A 266 1.34 6.23 7.61
N ALA A 267 0.17 6.02 8.21
CA ALA A 267 0.07 5.84 9.66
C ALA A 267 -0.95 4.77 10.05
N GLY A 268 -0.55 3.84 10.92
CA GLY A 268 -1.45 2.82 11.47
C GLY A 268 -1.88 1.74 10.47
N ASN A 269 -1.05 1.44 9.48
CA ASN A 269 -1.36 0.45 8.44
C ASN A 269 -0.85 -0.94 8.81
N LYS A 270 -1.53 -2.00 8.36
CA LYS A 270 -1.10 -3.38 8.59
C LYS A 270 -0.23 -3.88 7.43
N MET A 271 0.47 -4.97 7.68
CA MET A 271 1.35 -5.71 6.75
C MET A 271 2.52 -4.89 6.24
N ALA A 272 2.31 -3.92 5.39
CA ALA A 272 3.29 -2.92 5.01
C ALA A 272 2.59 -1.62 4.60
N ALA A 273 3.23 -0.49 4.87
CA ALA A 273 2.73 0.78 4.37
C ALA A 273 2.86 0.84 2.84
N ILE A 274 4.00 0.44 2.31
CA ILE A 274 4.26 0.38 0.87
C ILE A 274 4.80 -1.01 0.52
N GLU A 275 4.16 -1.70 -0.43
CA GLU A 275 4.70 -2.93 -1.04
C GLU A 275 4.79 -2.77 -2.55
N ILE A 276 6.00 -2.94 -3.09
CA ILE A 276 6.25 -3.02 -4.54
C ILE A 276 6.47 -4.49 -4.88
N TYR A 277 5.57 -5.09 -5.65
CA TYR A 277 5.53 -6.52 -5.92
C TYR A 277 5.35 -6.83 -7.41
N GLY A 278 5.29 -8.10 -7.73
CA GLY A 278 5.02 -8.59 -9.06
C GLY A 278 6.26 -9.11 -9.79
N THR A 279 6.06 -9.49 -11.04
CA THR A 279 7.11 -9.96 -11.93
C THR A 279 7.15 -9.10 -13.17
N CYS A 280 8.33 -8.76 -13.62
CA CYS A 280 8.49 -8.10 -14.91
C CYS A 280 7.94 -8.97 -16.03
N ALA A 281 7.40 -8.33 -17.04
CA ALA A 281 6.93 -9.00 -18.25
C ALA A 281 8.06 -9.61 -19.10
N SER A 282 9.30 -9.58 -18.63
CA SER A 282 10.42 -10.14 -19.36
C SER A 282 10.26 -11.67 -19.48
N THR A 283 10.39 -12.13 -20.65
CA THR A 283 10.23 -13.47 -21.19
C THR A 283 11.22 -14.52 -20.68
N GLY A 284 11.96 -14.24 -19.66
CA GLY A 284 12.94 -15.16 -19.12
C GLY A 284 12.66 -15.47 -17.66
N GLY A 285 12.67 -16.70 -17.29
CA GLY A 285 12.41 -17.22 -15.93
C GLY A 285 13.13 -16.46 -14.80
N PRO A 286 13.10 -16.96 -13.58
CA PRO A 286 13.60 -16.26 -12.38
C PRO A 286 15.06 -15.81 -12.43
N ASN A 287 15.80 -16.28 -13.42
CA ASN A 287 17.22 -15.94 -13.60
C ASN A 287 17.50 -14.84 -14.63
N THR A 288 16.48 -14.27 -15.28
CA THR A 288 16.69 -13.14 -16.18
C THR A 288 16.82 -11.86 -15.38
N LEU A 289 17.91 -11.16 -15.63
CA LEU A 289 18.34 -9.97 -14.91
C LEU A 289 17.75 -8.67 -15.46
N ALA A 290 16.58 -8.73 -16.12
CA ALA A 290 15.94 -7.53 -16.63
C ALA A 290 15.25 -6.77 -15.49
N LEU A 291 15.53 -5.46 -15.41
CA LEU A 291 14.83 -4.54 -14.52
C LEU A 291 13.39 -4.35 -14.95
N CYS A 292 12.51 -4.24 -13.97
CA CYS A 292 11.11 -3.88 -14.20
C CYS A 292 10.89 -2.35 -14.34
N GLY A 293 11.89 -1.55 -14.09
CA GLY A 293 11.82 -0.09 -14.07
C GLY A 293 12.41 0.49 -12.79
N GLU A 294 12.07 1.73 -12.52
CA GLU A 294 12.54 2.49 -11.36
C GLU A 294 11.43 2.66 -10.34
N VAL A 295 11.81 2.70 -9.06
CA VAL A 295 10.92 3.03 -7.94
C VAL A 295 11.59 4.09 -7.09
N GLU A 296 10.94 5.23 -6.93
CA GLU A 296 11.36 6.29 -6.02
C GLU A 296 10.38 6.36 -4.84
N ILE A 297 10.90 6.22 -3.63
CA ILE A 297 10.16 6.38 -2.37
C ILE A 297 10.85 7.49 -1.60
N ALA A 298 10.28 8.69 -1.61
CA ALA A 298 10.97 9.87 -1.13
C ALA A 298 10.08 10.79 -0.30
N TYR A 299 10.63 11.40 0.74
CA TYR A 299 9.92 12.37 1.57
C TYR A 299 8.59 11.85 2.12
N ASN A 300 8.50 10.57 2.49
CA ASN A 300 7.31 10.03 3.13
C ASN A 300 7.50 9.91 4.63
N THR A 301 6.44 10.16 5.40
CA THR A 301 6.38 9.84 6.83
C THR A 301 5.62 8.53 7.00
N ILE A 302 6.31 7.49 7.43
CA ILE A 302 5.81 6.12 7.54
C ILE A 302 5.91 5.68 8.99
N LEU A 303 4.76 5.57 9.67
CA LEU A 303 4.69 5.27 11.09
C LEU A 303 3.69 4.16 11.40
N PHE A 304 4.00 3.36 12.41
CA PHE A 304 3.07 2.39 12.97
C PHE A 304 2.60 1.34 11.96
N SER A 305 3.55 0.65 11.34
CA SER A 305 3.26 -0.49 10.49
C SER A 305 3.05 -1.76 11.34
N TRP A 306 1.84 -2.34 11.28
CA TRP A 306 1.39 -3.40 12.17
C TRP A 306 1.47 -4.78 11.53
N SER A 307 1.58 -5.80 12.38
CA SER A 307 1.40 -7.19 11.96
C SER A 307 -0.01 -7.44 11.41
N ARG A 308 -0.11 -8.43 10.52
CA ARG A 308 -1.38 -8.87 9.95
C ARG A 308 -2.27 -9.58 10.97
N THR A 309 -1.67 -10.37 11.84
CA THR A 309 -2.35 -11.23 12.81
C THR A 309 -1.87 -10.93 14.24
N LYS A 310 -2.35 -11.69 15.20
CA LYS A 310 -1.84 -11.68 16.58
C LYS A 310 -0.39 -12.15 16.68
N ASP A 311 0.07 -12.91 15.71
CA ASP A 311 1.47 -13.23 15.57
C ASP A 311 2.21 -12.03 14.99
N PHE A 312 2.87 -11.29 15.85
CA PHE A 312 3.58 -10.07 15.48
C PHE A 312 4.81 -10.31 14.58
N LEU A 313 5.17 -11.55 14.33
CA LEU A 313 6.19 -11.91 13.34
C LEU A 313 5.63 -12.04 11.92
N ASP A 314 4.32 -11.92 11.74
CA ASP A 314 3.67 -12.04 10.46
C ASP A 314 3.49 -10.67 9.80
N MET A 315 4.57 -10.18 9.18
CA MET A 315 4.66 -8.88 8.51
C MET A 315 4.67 -7.67 9.48
N GLY A 316 4.64 -6.47 8.96
CA GLY A 316 4.74 -5.23 9.74
C GLY A 316 5.95 -4.39 9.29
N TYR A 317 5.97 -4.04 8.01
CA TYR A 317 7.07 -3.30 7.38
C TYR A 317 6.67 -1.87 7.04
N GLY A 318 7.60 -0.95 7.13
CA GLY A 318 7.40 0.37 6.54
C GLY A 318 7.34 0.27 5.02
N VAL A 319 8.41 -0.23 4.42
CA VAL A 319 8.53 -0.44 2.97
C VAL A 319 8.94 -1.89 2.70
N ARG A 320 8.27 -2.54 1.76
CA ARG A 320 8.61 -3.87 1.31
C ARG A 320 8.90 -3.89 -0.19
N ILE A 321 10.13 -4.28 -0.56
CA ILE A 321 10.60 -4.30 -1.95
C ILE A 321 10.77 -5.74 -2.43
N MET A 322 9.91 -6.17 -3.36
CA MET A 322 9.83 -7.56 -3.81
C MET A 322 10.08 -7.76 -5.30
N THR A 323 10.01 -6.72 -6.10
CA THR A 323 10.20 -6.84 -7.56
C THR A 323 11.58 -6.32 -7.99
N LYS A 324 12.02 -6.73 -9.16
CA LYS A 324 13.34 -6.39 -9.75
C LYS A 324 13.31 -4.97 -10.33
N CYS A 325 13.42 -3.97 -9.46
CA CYS A 325 13.47 -2.56 -9.85
C CYS A 325 14.76 -1.92 -9.36
N GLU A 326 15.10 -0.82 -9.96
CA GLU A 326 16.05 0.13 -9.38
C GLU A 326 15.31 0.95 -8.30
N TYR A 327 15.70 0.79 -7.04
CA TYR A 327 15.07 1.46 -5.91
C TYR A 327 15.90 2.63 -5.44
N ASN A 328 15.23 3.77 -5.26
CA ASN A 328 15.78 4.96 -4.62
C ASN A 328 14.86 5.34 -3.44
N ILE A 329 15.30 5.03 -2.22
CA ILE A 329 14.55 5.25 -0.98
C ILE A 329 15.29 6.32 -0.20
N HIS A 330 14.74 7.56 -0.18
CA HIS A 330 15.48 8.66 0.41
C HIS A 330 14.61 9.72 1.09
N ASN A 331 15.21 10.42 2.05
CA ASN A 331 14.59 11.52 2.79
C ASN A 331 13.28 11.14 3.50
N ASN A 332 13.05 9.87 3.78
CA ASN A 332 11.86 9.42 4.48
C ASN A 332 12.08 9.44 6.00
N ILE A 333 10.98 9.51 6.74
CA ILE A 333 10.89 9.16 8.17
C ILE A 333 10.20 7.82 8.26
N ILE A 334 10.88 6.79 8.76
CA ILE A 334 10.38 5.41 8.84
C ILE A 334 10.53 4.91 10.27
N GLY A 335 9.43 4.86 11.00
CA GLY A 335 9.46 4.51 12.42
C GLY A 335 8.32 3.62 12.89
N ALA A 336 8.54 2.99 14.03
CA ALA A 336 7.53 2.19 14.71
C ALA A 336 6.93 1.07 13.84
N SER A 337 7.74 0.41 13.05
CA SER A 337 7.33 -0.81 12.32
C SER A 337 7.50 -2.03 13.23
N ILE A 338 6.51 -2.93 13.24
CA ILE A 338 6.55 -4.14 14.10
C ILE A 338 7.63 -5.12 13.68
N LEU A 339 8.00 -5.15 12.42
CA LEU A 339 9.17 -5.89 11.98
C LEU A 339 10.28 -4.95 11.56
N ALA A 340 10.29 -4.46 10.35
CA ALA A 340 11.39 -3.63 9.90
C ALA A 340 10.94 -2.35 9.21
N GLY A 341 11.80 -1.34 9.20
CA GLY A 341 11.59 -0.14 8.42
C GLY A 341 11.53 -0.47 6.94
N VAL A 342 12.53 -1.20 6.43
CA VAL A 342 12.59 -1.68 5.03
C VAL A 342 12.80 -3.20 5.01
N ASP A 343 12.05 -3.91 4.17
CA ASP A 343 12.21 -5.34 3.90
C ASP A 343 12.64 -5.56 2.44
N HIS A 344 13.84 -6.09 2.27
CA HIS A 344 14.42 -6.44 0.98
C HIS A 344 14.30 -7.94 0.73
N THR A 345 13.67 -8.33 -0.34
CA THR A 345 13.61 -9.73 -0.74
C THR A 345 14.75 -10.08 -1.70
N ARG A 346 15.10 -11.35 -1.73
CA ARG A 346 16.21 -11.93 -2.50
C ARG A 346 16.16 -11.77 -4.03
N PHE A 347 15.11 -11.15 -4.57
CA PHE A 347 14.93 -11.06 -6.01
C PHE A 347 15.60 -9.82 -6.61
N ASN A 348 16.02 -8.87 -5.79
CA ASN A 348 16.69 -7.67 -6.24
C ASN A 348 18.20 -7.86 -6.23
N LYS A 349 18.88 -7.22 -7.17
CA LYS A 349 20.33 -7.08 -7.11
C LYS A 349 20.71 -5.94 -6.18
N ASN A 350 21.80 -6.14 -5.46
CA ASN A 350 22.31 -5.16 -4.51
C ASN A 350 22.61 -3.81 -5.17
N GLU A 351 23.20 -3.84 -6.37
CA GLU A 351 23.54 -2.64 -7.14
C GLU A 351 22.33 -1.81 -7.62
N TRP A 352 21.11 -2.31 -7.40
CA TRP A 352 19.87 -1.61 -7.76
C TRP A 352 19.20 -0.92 -6.57
N ILE A 353 19.80 -0.97 -5.39
CA ILE A 353 19.16 -0.50 -4.18
C ILE A 353 19.97 0.65 -3.60
N LYS A 354 19.32 1.80 -3.46
CA LYS A 354 19.84 2.98 -2.76
C LYS A 354 18.92 3.31 -1.59
N VAL A 355 19.49 3.48 -0.41
CA VAL A 355 18.77 3.84 0.81
C VAL A 355 19.54 4.98 1.46
N ASP A 356 19.19 6.23 1.13
CA ASP A 356 19.99 7.40 1.48
C ASP A 356 19.19 8.43 2.28
N ASN A 357 19.81 9.09 3.22
CA ASN A 357 19.23 10.23 3.94
C ASN A 357 17.86 9.94 4.56
N ASN A 358 17.61 8.76 5.10
CA ASN A 358 16.39 8.47 5.83
C ASN A 358 16.60 8.58 7.34
N ILE A 359 15.53 8.85 8.07
CA ILE A 359 15.50 8.75 9.52
C ILE A 359 14.74 7.47 9.90
N PHE A 360 15.41 6.56 10.57
CA PHE A 360 14.84 5.34 11.13
C PHE A 360 14.78 5.44 12.66
N PHE A 361 13.73 4.89 13.25
CA PHE A 361 13.64 4.84 14.72
C PHE A 361 12.57 3.87 15.20
N VAL A 362 12.83 3.24 16.33
CA VAL A 362 11.85 2.41 17.06
C VAL A 362 11.21 1.32 16.16
N ASN A 363 11.88 0.90 15.10
CA ASN A 363 11.50 -0.29 14.35
C ASN A 363 11.89 -1.52 15.18
N LYS A 364 10.92 -2.42 15.43
CA LYS A 364 11.07 -3.45 16.45
C LYS A 364 12.20 -4.44 16.17
N ASP A 365 12.24 -4.97 14.96
CA ASP A 365 13.20 -6.00 14.57
C ASP A 365 14.21 -5.44 13.56
N LYS A 366 14.77 -4.26 13.85
CA LYS A 366 15.75 -3.56 13.06
C LYS A 366 15.17 -2.68 11.94
N ASP A 367 16.02 -1.81 11.43
CA ASP A 367 15.62 -0.82 10.42
C ASP A 367 15.61 -1.41 9.02
N PHE A 368 16.47 -2.39 8.74
CA PHE A 368 16.55 -3.02 7.44
C PHE A 368 16.68 -4.55 7.55
N HIS A 369 15.74 -5.26 6.94
CA HIS A 369 15.83 -6.68 6.66
C HIS A 369 16.44 -6.87 5.26
N TYR A 370 17.70 -7.22 5.21
CA TYR A 370 18.47 -7.35 3.99
C TYR A 370 18.71 -8.81 3.64
N SER A 371 18.39 -9.21 2.44
CA SER A 371 18.55 -10.59 1.96
C SER A 371 19.48 -10.64 0.73
N PRO A 372 20.80 -10.65 0.93
CA PRO A 372 21.78 -10.66 -0.17
C PRO A 372 21.76 -11.96 -0.98
N ALA A 373 21.36 -13.05 -0.34
CA ALA A 373 21.29 -14.38 -0.96
C ALA A 373 20.08 -15.16 -0.46
N SER A 374 19.74 -16.24 -1.16
CA SER A 374 18.50 -16.99 -0.95
C SER A 374 18.27 -17.54 0.46
N ASN A 375 19.32 -17.73 1.23
CA ASN A 375 19.25 -18.33 2.58
C ASN A 375 19.84 -17.42 3.67
N THR A 376 20.18 -16.17 3.31
CA THR A 376 20.78 -15.23 4.24
C THR A 376 19.83 -14.06 4.43
N ARG A 377 19.49 -13.77 5.67
CA ARG A 377 18.74 -12.57 6.04
C ARG A 377 19.48 -11.88 7.16
N LEU A 378 19.99 -10.71 6.85
CA LEU A 378 20.61 -9.82 7.82
C LEU A 378 19.55 -8.87 8.37
N ARG A 379 19.69 -8.49 9.62
CA ARG A 379 18.82 -7.55 10.33
C ARG A 379 19.72 -6.47 10.88
N ILE A 380 19.58 -5.26 10.36
CA ILE A 380 20.57 -4.21 10.53
C ILE A 380 19.88 -2.91 10.94
N ASP A 381 20.41 -2.23 11.94
CA ASP A 381 19.99 -0.89 12.31
C ASP A 381 20.68 0.15 11.42
N ALA A 382 20.06 1.33 11.27
CA ALA A 382 20.57 2.38 10.39
C ALA A 382 21.98 2.86 10.74
N GLY A 383 22.39 2.73 12.00
CA GLY A 383 23.75 3.02 12.44
C GLY A 383 24.83 2.12 11.83
N ASP A 384 24.44 0.91 11.40
CA ASP A 384 25.34 -0.11 10.85
C ASP A 384 25.14 -0.31 9.33
N PHE A 385 24.41 0.57 8.65
CA PHE A 385 24.13 0.44 7.21
C PHE A 385 25.39 0.47 6.35
N GLY A 386 26.50 1.01 6.85
CA GLY A 386 27.79 0.97 6.14
C GLY A 386 28.29 -0.44 5.80
N ASP A 387 27.77 -1.47 6.48
CA ASP A 387 28.08 -2.87 6.24
C ASP A 387 27.24 -3.49 5.10
N LEU A 388 26.26 -2.75 4.55
CA LEU A 388 25.41 -3.22 3.47
C LEU A 388 26.12 -3.10 2.13
N GLU A 389 26.19 -4.19 1.40
CA GLU A 389 26.73 -4.23 0.04
C GLU A 389 25.66 -3.88 -1.00
N ILE A 390 25.08 -2.66 -0.91
CA ILE A 390 24.11 -2.12 -1.86
C ILE A 390 24.67 -0.88 -2.56
N ALA A 391 23.92 -0.31 -3.52
CA ALA A 391 24.42 0.77 -4.35
C ALA A 391 24.78 2.06 -3.57
N SER A 392 23.96 2.39 -2.56
CA SER A 392 24.21 3.52 -1.66
C SER A 392 23.44 3.38 -0.34
N VAL A 393 24.03 3.86 0.76
CA VAL A 393 23.47 3.91 2.11
C VAL A 393 23.84 5.17 2.89
N GLU A 394 24.09 6.26 2.20
CA GLU A 394 24.66 7.46 2.79
C GLU A 394 23.62 8.26 3.59
N GLY A 395 24.05 8.91 4.66
CA GLY A 395 23.29 9.91 5.39
C GLY A 395 22.09 9.41 6.18
N ASN A 396 21.91 8.09 6.33
CA ASN A 396 20.83 7.54 7.16
C ASN A 396 21.10 7.78 8.65
N ARG A 397 20.04 7.98 9.42
CA ARG A 397 20.09 8.26 10.86
C ARG A 397 19.22 7.28 11.62
N ASN A 398 19.68 6.87 12.80
CA ASN A 398 18.88 6.13 13.77
C ASN A 398 18.62 7.05 14.97
N GLU A 399 17.60 7.85 14.87
CA GLU A 399 17.23 8.83 15.88
C GLU A 399 15.73 9.13 15.88
N ILE A 400 15.17 9.44 17.03
CA ILE A 400 13.80 9.95 17.12
C ILE A 400 13.80 11.39 16.62
N PRO A 401 13.09 11.73 15.54
CA PRO A 401 13.15 13.06 14.95
C PRO A 401 12.49 14.09 15.87
N ASN A 402 13.18 15.20 16.09
CA ASN A 402 12.60 16.33 16.81
C ASN A 402 11.47 16.97 16.02
N GLY A 403 10.39 17.35 16.72
CA GLY A 403 9.27 18.06 16.12
C GLY A 403 8.18 17.17 15.51
N LEU A 404 8.35 15.86 15.53
CA LEU A 404 7.33 14.92 15.01
C LEU A 404 6.04 14.99 15.84
N LYS A 405 4.94 15.39 15.21
CA LYS A 405 3.64 15.58 15.86
C LYS A 405 2.77 14.34 15.70
N VAL A 406 2.93 13.37 16.58
CA VAL A 406 2.08 12.16 16.59
C VAL A 406 0.94 12.30 17.61
N ASN A 407 -0.15 11.59 17.38
CA ASN A 407 -1.21 11.45 18.38
C ASN A 407 -0.65 10.74 19.62
N LYS A 408 -0.59 11.45 20.75
CA LYS A 408 0.03 10.94 22.00
C LYS A 408 -0.71 9.75 22.59
N ALA A 409 -2.02 9.72 22.49
CA ALA A 409 -2.81 8.61 23.01
C ALA A 409 -2.59 7.34 22.17
N TYR A 410 -2.50 7.47 20.85
CA TYR A 410 -2.15 6.36 19.98
C TYR A 410 -0.72 5.87 20.24
N LEU A 411 0.23 6.79 20.34
CA LEU A 411 1.62 6.47 20.65
C LEU A 411 1.75 5.72 21.98
N GLU A 412 1.07 6.19 23.04
CA GLU A 412 1.10 5.51 24.33
C GLU A 412 0.56 4.08 24.21
N GLY A 413 -0.56 3.89 23.52
CA GLY A 413 -1.11 2.56 23.29
C GLY A 413 -0.14 1.66 22.50
N TYR A 414 0.52 2.21 21.49
CA TYR A 414 1.54 1.48 20.72
C TYR A 414 2.73 1.08 21.61
N LEU A 415 3.31 2.02 22.32
CA LEU A 415 4.50 1.78 23.13
C LEU A 415 4.25 0.89 24.36
N SER A 416 3.02 0.84 24.83
CA SER A 416 2.60 0.00 25.98
C SER A 416 2.11 -1.39 25.57
N ALA A 417 2.00 -1.68 24.29
CA ALA A 417 1.54 -2.98 23.79
C ALA A 417 2.58 -4.08 24.12
N ARG A 418 2.08 -5.16 24.68
CA ARG A 418 2.90 -6.23 25.27
C ARG A 418 3.85 -6.93 24.28
N TYR A 419 3.49 -6.98 23.02
CA TYR A 419 4.30 -7.59 21.97
C TYR A 419 5.41 -6.66 21.45
N SER A 420 5.38 -5.39 21.82
CA SER A 420 6.41 -4.45 21.41
C SER A 420 7.66 -4.66 22.28
N GLU A 421 8.81 -4.89 21.66
CA GLU A 421 10.09 -4.89 22.40
C GLU A 421 10.42 -3.51 22.93
N GLN A 422 9.84 -2.49 22.33
CA GLN A 422 9.92 -1.14 22.83
C GLN A 422 9.10 -0.93 24.10
N ALA A 423 8.26 -1.87 24.48
CA ALA A 423 7.64 -1.93 25.78
C ALA A 423 8.61 -2.37 26.89
N ASP A 424 9.89 -2.44 26.62
CA ASP A 424 10.91 -2.49 27.67
C ASP A 424 10.97 -1.15 28.39
N PHE A 425 10.84 -1.21 29.71
CA PHE A 425 10.66 -0.05 30.58
C PHE A 425 11.91 0.43 31.27
N ASP A 426 13.08 0.08 30.76
CA ASP A 426 14.29 0.82 31.09
C ASP A 426 14.09 2.30 30.74
N ARG A 427 14.56 3.20 31.59
CA ARG A 427 14.51 4.64 31.33
C ARG A 427 15.17 5.02 30.01
N ASN A 428 16.16 4.25 29.58
CA ASN A 428 16.90 4.47 28.35
C ASN A 428 16.35 3.68 27.16
N SER A 429 15.24 2.93 27.33
CA SER A 429 14.63 2.20 26.23
C SER A 429 14.18 3.17 25.13
N PRO A 430 14.17 2.73 23.86
CA PRO A 430 13.67 3.54 22.75
C PRO A 430 12.24 4.04 23.00
N SER A 431 11.40 3.24 23.62
CA SER A 431 10.04 3.63 24.02
C SER A 431 10.02 4.81 24.98
N ASN A 432 10.84 4.77 26.03
CA ASN A 432 10.91 5.85 27.02
C ASN A 432 11.61 7.10 26.44
N GLN A 433 12.59 6.93 25.59
CA GLN A 433 13.20 8.05 24.88
C GLN A 433 12.17 8.77 24.00
N TRP A 434 11.31 8.03 23.32
CA TRP A 434 10.25 8.65 22.51
C TRP A 434 9.18 9.31 23.38
N ARG A 435 8.75 8.67 24.49
CA ARG A 435 7.87 9.33 25.47
C ARG A 435 8.45 10.66 25.95
N ALA A 436 9.72 10.66 26.32
CA ALA A 436 10.40 11.86 26.77
C ALA A 436 10.44 12.95 25.67
N ALA A 437 10.77 12.59 24.43
CA ALA A 437 10.77 13.52 23.30
C ALA A 437 9.39 14.14 23.04
N MET A 438 8.32 13.39 23.34
CA MET A 438 6.93 13.85 23.24
C MET A 438 6.40 14.56 24.50
N GLY A 439 7.23 14.73 25.53
CA GLY A 439 6.81 15.29 26.81
C GLY A 439 5.77 14.42 27.54
N MET A 440 5.86 13.09 27.38
CA MET A 440 5.01 12.10 28.04
C MET A 440 5.72 11.50 29.25
N ASN A 441 4.95 10.90 30.15
CA ASN A 441 5.52 10.22 31.31
C ASN A 441 6.21 8.92 30.88
N MET A 442 7.40 8.67 31.45
CA MET A 442 8.08 7.39 31.29
C MET A 442 7.34 6.30 32.05
N GLN A 443 7.31 5.10 31.47
CA GLN A 443 6.73 3.93 32.12
C GLN A 443 7.80 3.15 32.88
N GLY A 444 7.43 2.57 34.02
CA GLY A 444 8.32 1.72 34.82
C GLY A 444 8.04 0.23 34.67
N THR A 445 6.87 -0.14 34.19
CA THR A 445 6.43 -1.53 34.01
C THR A 445 5.44 -1.62 32.85
N ILE A 446 5.32 -2.79 32.26
CA ILE A 446 4.29 -3.05 31.25
C ILE A 446 2.92 -2.95 31.92
N SER A 447 2.15 -1.94 31.54
CA SER A 447 0.82 -1.67 32.11
C SER A 447 -0.31 -2.34 31.33
N SER A 448 -0.10 -2.69 30.07
CA SER A 448 -1.10 -3.29 29.22
C SER A 448 -1.03 -4.81 29.24
N SER A 449 -2.18 -5.46 29.43
CA SER A 449 -2.35 -6.90 29.20
C SER A 449 -2.54 -7.24 27.72
N VAL A 450 -2.67 -6.24 26.88
CA VAL A 450 -2.95 -6.36 25.46
C VAL A 450 -1.74 -6.89 24.72
N THR A 451 -1.95 -7.94 23.95
CA THR A 451 -0.89 -8.56 23.15
C THR A 451 -0.67 -7.84 21.82
N MET A 452 -1.68 -7.15 21.32
CA MET A 452 -1.62 -6.43 20.06
C MET A 452 -2.51 -5.19 20.14
N PHE A 453 -1.92 -4.02 19.90
CA PHE A 453 -2.64 -2.76 19.85
C PHE A 453 -3.16 -2.52 18.43
N CYS A 454 -4.46 -2.31 18.27
CA CYS A 454 -5.11 -2.17 16.97
C CYS A 454 -6.06 -0.97 16.91
N ASN A 455 -5.82 0.07 17.68
CA ASN A 455 -6.58 1.30 17.56
C ASN A 455 -6.38 1.90 16.17
N LYS A 456 -7.38 2.63 15.72
CA LYS A 456 -7.24 3.44 14.52
C LYS A 456 -6.35 4.65 14.79
N TYR A 457 -5.48 4.93 13.83
CA TYR A 457 -4.83 6.22 13.79
C TYR A 457 -5.83 7.23 13.20
N PRO A 458 -6.18 8.31 13.92
CA PRO A 458 -7.12 9.30 13.38
C PRO A 458 -6.54 9.93 12.11
N TRP A 459 -7.22 9.82 10.99
CA TRP A 459 -6.72 10.34 9.73
C TRP A 459 -6.49 11.86 9.74
N ARG A 460 -7.26 12.60 10.57
CA ARG A 460 -7.03 14.04 10.77
C ARG A 460 -5.69 14.32 11.43
N ASP A 461 -5.31 13.51 12.41
CA ASP A 461 -4.01 13.66 13.08
C ASP A 461 -2.85 13.24 12.16
N ALA A 462 -3.12 12.43 11.15
CA ALA A 462 -2.13 12.13 10.14
C ALA A 462 -1.82 13.33 9.23
N LEU A 463 -2.74 14.27 9.07
CA LEU A 463 -2.48 15.53 8.38
C LEU A 463 -1.46 16.39 9.15
N ASP A 464 -1.43 16.31 10.47
CA ASP A 464 -0.47 17.03 11.30
C ASP A 464 0.97 16.53 11.14
N LEU A 465 1.18 15.41 10.45
CA LEU A 465 2.50 14.85 10.18
C LEU A 465 3.21 15.49 8.97
N PHE A 466 2.52 16.30 8.18
CA PHE A 466 3.17 17.10 7.14
C PHE A 466 4.00 18.24 7.73
N GLY A 467 5.15 18.51 7.13
CA GLY A 467 6.01 19.66 7.51
C GLY A 467 6.67 19.57 8.88
N ASN A 468 6.71 18.39 9.50
CA ASN A 468 7.22 18.26 10.87
C ASN A 468 8.75 18.37 10.98
N VAL A 469 9.46 17.80 10.02
CA VAL A 469 10.93 17.71 10.05
C VAL A 469 11.49 18.21 8.73
N GLN A 470 12.18 19.34 8.77
CA GLN A 470 12.72 19.96 7.56
C GLN A 470 13.66 19.00 6.80
N GLY A 471 13.36 18.76 5.53
CA GLY A 471 14.16 17.94 4.63
C GLY A 471 13.94 16.44 4.77
N PHE A 472 13.08 15.99 5.67
CA PHE A 472 12.74 14.58 5.88
C PHE A 472 11.24 14.39 6.07
N GLY A 473 10.75 13.24 5.63
CA GLY A 473 9.34 12.93 5.75
C GLY A 473 8.46 13.78 4.83
N ALA A 474 7.15 13.69 5.02
CA ALA A 474 6.17 14.50 4.30
C ALA A 474 6.30 15.98 4.66
N GLN A 475 6.34 16.84 3.65
CA GLN A 475 6.57 18.29 3.77
C GLN A 475 5.28 19.09 3.59
#